data_3e976e00d564666c547626e0a6ae9d94
#
_entry.id   3e976e00d564666c547626e0a6ae9d94
#
_cell.length_a   1.000
_cell.length_b   1.000
_cell.length_c   1.000
_cell.angle_alpha   90.00
_cell.angle_beta   90.00
_cell.angle_gamma   90.00
#
_symmetry.space_group_name_H-M   'P 1'
#
loop_
_entity.id
_entity.type
_entity.pdbx_description
1 polymer ?
#
loop_
_entity_poly.entity_id
_entity_poly.type
_entity_poly.pdbx_seq_one_letter_code
_entity_poly.pdbx_strand_id
1 'polypeptide(L)'
;MSGVFDRAPCCFEKTMNDFQKPRLYLITPPIAEAESLAPALKAAMGAGDIACVLVRFSTADEGARKKIDKALAPLVQAVGAALLVPEDTLLAARSGADGVHVEGLGENFSAALESLKPERIVGVGTLSNRDEAMRAGESDVDYLMFGALDPGADSAAAVLALAAWWAELFNVPCVAVAHRPEEVDALARSGAEFVALGPDFFADARGIAAAVAQAQAALDRAEAEA
;
A
#
# COMPACT_ATOMS: atom_id res chain seq x y z
N MET A 1 24.99 -2.40 26.31
CA MET A 1 25.10 -3.18 25.06
C MET A 1 23.92 -2.79 24.21
N SER A 2 24.13 -1.79 23.32
CA SER A 2 23.11 -1.25 22.44
C SER A 2 22.94 -2.21 21.26
N GLY A 3 21.82 -2.93 21.22
CA GLY A 3 21.43 -3.69 20.04
C GLY A 3 20.99 -2.69 18.96
N VAL A 4 21.84 -2.50 17.96
CA VAL A 4 21.44 -1.89 16.69
C VAL A 4 20.49 -2.89 16.05
N PHE A 5 19.20 -2.62 16.11
CA PHE A 5 18.23 -3.28 15.24
C PHE A 5 18.57 -2.86 13.82
N ASP A 6 19.11 -3.79 13.07
CA ASP A 6 19.34 -3.68 11.63
C ASP A 6 17.94 -3.56 10.97
N ARG A 7 17.57 -2.34 10.67
CA ARG A 7 16.29 -2.02 10.01
C ARG A 7 16.41 -2.55 8.58
N ALA A 8 15.55 -3.47 8.21
CA ALA A 8 15.33 -3.71 6.78
C ALA A 8 15.01 -2.35 6.12
N PRO A 9 15.63 -2.02 4.97
CA PRO A 9 15.39 -0.75 4.31
C PRO A 9 13.89 -0.56 4.11
N CYS A 10 13.38 0.61 4.49
CA CYS A 10 11.97 0.94 4.32
C CYS A 10 11.62 0.78 2.85
N CYS A 11 10.60 -0.02 2.53
CA CYS A 11 10.20 -0.30 1.14
C CYS A 11 9.81 0.97 0.37
N PHE A 12 9.69 2.10 1.06
CA PHE A 12 9.40 3.41 0.50
C PHE A 12 10.61 4.36 0.39
N GLU A 13 11.84 3.93 0.70
CA GLU A 13 13.02 4.78 0.46
C GLU A 13 13.31 4.86 -1.05
N LYS A 14 13.14 6.06 -1.61
CA LYS A 14 13.50 6.36 -3.00
C LYS A 14 14.98 6.71 -3.09
N THR A 15 15.78 5.87 -3.74
CA THR A 15 17.16 6.23 -4.08
C THR A 15 17.17 7.07 -5.36
N MET A 16 17.73 8.29 -5.26
CA MET A 16 17.91 9.19 -6.40
C MET A 16 18.89 8.56 -7.42
N ASN A 17 18.43 7.77 -8.33
CA ASN A 17 19.00 7.49 -9.65
C ASN A 17 18.62 6.14 -10.29
N ASP A 18 17.56 5.48 -9.86
CA ASP A 18 17.07 4.29 -10.58
C ASP A 18 15.61 4.48 -10.96
N PHE A 19 15.30 4.25 -12.23
CA PHE A 19 13.97 3.85 -12.67
C PHE A 19 13.68 2.52 -11.97
N GLN A 20 13.20 2.61 -10.73
CA GLN A 20 12.88 1.40 -9.98
C GLN A 20 11.63 0.81 -10.60
N LYS A 21 11.72 -0.45 -10.98
CA LYS A 21 10.57 -1.27 -11.32
C LYS A 21 9.44 -1.03 -10.31
N PRO A 22 8.24 -0.66 -10.76
CA PRO A 22 7.12 -0.54 -9.86
C PRO A 22 6.88 -1.87 -9.14
N ARG A 23 6.50 -1.82 -7.85
CA ARG A 23 6.19 -3.00 -7.05
C ARG A 23 4.71 -3.06 -6.75
N LEU A 24 4.22 -4.25 -6.42
CA LEU A 24 2.82 -4.43 -6.06
C LEU A 24 2.55 -4.01 -4.62
N TYR A 25 1.38 -3.43 -4.42
CA TYR A 25 0.78 -3.13 -3.14
C TYR A 25 -0.58 -3.83 -3.09
N LEU A 26 -0.97 -4.47 -1.99
CA LEU A 26 -2.27 -5.13 -1.87
C LEU A 26 -3.18 -4.38 -0.91
N ILE A 27 -4.42 -4.14 -1.32
CA ILE A 27 -5.49 -3.63 -0.45
C ILE A 27 -6.47 -4.79 -0.22
N THR A 28 -6.58 -5.26 1.03
CA THR A 28 -7.47 -6.40 1.32
C THR A 28 -8.95 -5.99 1.30
N PRO A 29 -9.87 -6.92 1.02
CA PRO A 29 -11.26 -6.71 1.42
C PRO A 29 -11.34 -6.55 2.94
N PRO A 30 -12.39 -5.88 3.47
CA PRO A 30 -12.60 -5.78 4.91
C PRO A 30 -12.82 -7.16 5.54
N ILE A 31 -12.06 -7.49 6.59
CA ILE A 31 -12.11 -8.80 7.27
C ILE A 31 -12.46 -8.67 8.75
N ALA A 32 -13.09 -9.71 9.31
CA ALA A 32 -13.37 -9.84 10.74
C ALA A 32 -12.44 -10.85 11.42
N GLU A 33 -11.81 -11.76 10.65
CA GLU A 33 -10.96 -12.84 11.15
C GLU A 33 -9.79 -13.09 10.20
N ALA A 34 -8.59 -13.34 10.74
CA ALA A 34 -7.38 -13.58 9.97
C ALA A 34 -7.44 -14.84 9.10
N GLU A 35 -8.10 -15.87 9.62
CA GLU A 35 -8.23 -17.18 9.00
C GLU A 35 -8.93 -17.12 7.64
N SER A 36 -9.84 -16.17 7.47
CA SER A 36 -10.55 -15.97 6.20
C SER A 36 -9.65 -15.43 5.09
N LEU A 37 -8.62 -14.67 5.44
CA LEU A 37 -7.71 -14.02 4.48
C LEU A 37 -6.37 -14.75 4.32
N ALA A 38 -5.84 -15.36 5.38
CA ALA A 38 -4.48 -15.90 5.41
C ALA A 38 -4.12 -16.85 4.26
N PRO A 39 -4.99 -17.78 3.81
CA PRO A 39 -4.68 -18.63 2.66
C PRO A 39 -4.56 -17.85 1.35
N ALA A 40 -5.45 -16.90 1.10
CA ALA A 40 -5.44 -16.05 -0.08
C ALA A 40 -4.20 -15.13 -0.08
N LEU A 41 -3.90 -14.53 1.07
CA LEU A 41 -2.72 -13.68 1.23
C LEU A 41 -1.42 -14.45 0.98
N LYS A 42 -1.29 -15.65 1.55
CA LYS A 42 -0.13 -16.52 1.31
C LYS A 42 0.01 -16.89 -0.17
N ALA A 43 -1.08 -17.15 -0.86
CA ALA A 43 -1.07 -17.43 -2.29
C ALA A 43 -0.64 -16.20 -3.11
N ALA A 44 -1.13 -15.00 -2.76
CA ALA A 44 -0.75 -13.74 -3.37
C ALA A 44 0.74 -13.45 -3.21
N MET A 45 1.27 -13.59 -1.97
CA MET A 45 2.69 -13.33 -1.65
C MET A 45 3.65 -14.26 -2.40
N GLY A 46 3.19 -15.44 -2.83
CA GLY A 46 3.98 -16.36 -3.65
C GLY A 46 3.92 -16.09 -5.16
N ALA A 47 3.08 -15.15 -5.61
CA ALA A 47 2.77 -14.94 -7.02
C ALA A 47 3.34 -13.64 -7.62
N GLY A 48 3.88 -12.73 -6.81
CA GLY A 48 4.47 -11.48 -7.27
C GLY A 48 5.31 -10.78 -6.21
N ASP A 49 6.01 -9.73 -6.61
CA ASP A 49 6.82 -8.88 -5.72
C ASP A 49 5.93 -7.86 -5.00
N ILE A 50 5.41 -8.27 -3.86
CA ILE A 50 4.52 -7.44 -3.04
C ILE A 50 5.35 -6.67 -2.01
N ALA A 51 5.34 -5.34 -2.11
CA ALA A 51 6.03 -4.45 -1.19
C ALA A 51 5.25 -4.20 0.09
N CYS A 52 3.92 -4.14 -0.01
CA CYS A 52 3.06 -3.74 1.10
C CYS A 52 1.67 -4.39 1.03
N VAL A 53 1.09 -4.60 2.20
CA VAL A 53 -0.30 -5.05 2.37
C VAL A 53 -1.02 -4.12 3.33
N LEU A 54 -2.07 -3.46 2.87
CA LEU A 54 -3.01 -2.72 3.70
C LEU A 54 -4.16 -3.64 4.10
N VAL A 55 -4.19 -4.01 5.37
CA VAL A 55 -5.28 -4.83 5.93
C VAL A 55 -6.44 -3.93 6.31
N ARG A 56 -7.64 -4.26 5.83
CA ARG A 56 -8.88 -3.54 6.17
C ARG A 56 -9.73 -4.39 7.11
N PHE A 57 -10.40 -3.75 8.06
CA PHE A 57 -11.22 -4.44 9.07
C PHE A 57 -12.70 -4.18 8.84
N SER A 58 -13.53 -5.24 8.97
CA SER A 58 -14.98 -5.14 9.06
C SER A 58 -15.50 -5.17 10.51
N THR A 59 -14.60 -5.24 11.49
CA THR A 59 -14.90 -5.22 12.92
C THR A 59 -14.43 -3.95 13.59
N ALA A 60 -15.20 -3.43 14.54
CA ALA A 60 -14.82 -2.32 15.41
C ALA A 60 -14.11 -2.77 16.70
N ASP A 61 -14.08 -4.08 17.00
CA ASP A 61 -13.45 -4.62 18.21
C ASP A 61 -11.93 -4.54 18.11
N GLU A 62 -11.30 -3.74 18.96
CA GLU A 62 -9.83 -3.54 18.97
C GLU A 62 -9.07 -4.83 19.27
N GLY A 63 -9.62 -5.69 20.14
CA GLY A 63 -9.02 -6.99 20.46
C GLY A 63 -9.01 -7.94 19.26
N ALA A 64 -10.09 -7.94 18.46
CA ALA A 64 -10.16 -8.68 17.21
C ALA A 64 -9.17 -8.14 16.16
N ARG A 65 -9.13 -6.82 15.95
CA ARG A 65 -8.17 -6.17 15.04
C ARG A 65 -6.73 -6.54 15.40
N LYS A 66 -6.37 -6.43 16.66
CA LYS A 66 -5.03 -6.79 17.16
C LYS A 66 -4.69 -8.26 16.94
N LYS A 67 -5.66 -9.17 17.07
CA LYS A 67 -5.47 -10.61 16.78
C LYS A 67 -5.23 -10.84 15.29
N ILE A 68 -5.99 -10.16 14.42
CA ILE A 68 -5.84 -10.23 12.98
C ILE A 68 -4.42 -9.80 12.58
N ASP A 69 -3.96 -8.64 13.03
CA ASP A 69 -2.62 -8.14 12.71
C ASP A 69 -1.53 -9.09 13.19
N LYS A 70 -1.60 -9.53 14.44
CA LYS A 70 -0.62 -10.49 15.00
C LYS A 70 -0.54 -11.81 14.24
N ALA A 71 -1.65 -12.23 13.62
CA ALA A 71 -1.68 -13.44 12.81
C ALA A 71 -1.14 -13.19 11.39
N LEU A 72 -1.40 -12.02 10.80
CA LEU A 72 -1.02 -11.71 9.42
C LEU A 72 0.38 -11.11 9.29
N ALA A 73 0.85 -10.32 10.26
CA ALA A 73 2.15 -9.66 10.21
C ALA A 73 3.31 -10.63 9.91
N PRO A 74 3.46 -11.77 10.60
CA PRO A 74 4.53 -12.71 10.29
C PRO A 74 4.47 -13.29 8.87
N LEU A 75 3.27 -13.44 8.30
CA LEU A 75 3.09 -13.95 6.94
C LEU A 75 3.57 -12.92 5.90
N VAL A 76 3.23 -11.64 6.11
CA VAL A 76 3.60 -10.54 5.22
C VAL A 76 5.08 -10.22 5.35
N GLN A 77 5.57 -10.08 6.57
CA GLN A 77 6.96 -9.72 6.85
C GLN A 77 7.97 -10.82 6.47
N ALA A 78 7.56 -12.09 6.44
CA ALA A 78 8.43 -13.21 6.04
C ALA A 78 8.95 -13.10 4.60
N VAL A 79 8.27 -12.35 3.73
CA VAL A 79 8.70 -12.10 2.34
C VAL A 79 9.28 -10.69 2.15
N GLY A 80 9.51 -9.94 3.24
CA GLY A 80 10.04 -8.59 3.19
C GLY A 80 9.01 -7.50 2.83
N ALA A 81 7.71 -7.83 2.88
CA ALA A 81 6.64 -6.85 2.66
C ALA A 81 6.23 -6.17 3.98
N ALA A 82 5.74 -4.94 3.89
CA ALA A 82 5.21 -4.20 5.03
C ALA A 82 3.73 -4.49 5.26
N LEU A 83 3.32 -4.64 6.53
CA LEU A 83 1.91 -4.71 6.91
C LEU A 83 1.46 -3.35 7.43
N LEU A 84 0.45 -2.75 6.80
CA LEU A 84 -0.16 -1.50 7.23
C LEU A 84 -1.60 -1.72 7.69
N VAL A 85 -2.02 -0.87 8.63
CA VAL A 85 -3.39 -0.84 9.15
C VAL A 85 -4.02 0.54 8.91
N PRO A 86 -5.37 0.64 8.80
CA PRO A 86 -6.00 1.93 8.60
C PRO A 86 -6.00 2.75 9.90
N GLU A 87 -5.61 4.01 9.83
CA GLU A 87 -5.82 5.13 10.78
C GLU A 87 -5.49 4.91 12.28
N ASP A 88 -5.32 3.68 12.75
CA ASP A 88 -5.18 3.35 14.17
C ASP A 88 -3.70 3.29 14.59
N THR A 89 -3.16 4.42 15.04
CA THR A 89 -1.77 4.54 15.49
C THR A 89 -1.44 3.68 16.70
N LEU A 90 -2.41 3.51 17.63
CA LEU A 90 -2.22 2.66 18.80
C LEU A 90 -2.21 1.18 18.43
N LEU A 91 -3.06 0.78 17.49
CA LEU A 91 -3.05 -0.57 16.94
C LEU A 91 -1.71 -0.86 16.27
N ALA A 92 -1.27 0.00 15.35
CA ALA A 92 0.03 -0.15 14.68
C ALA A 92 1.20 -0.30 15.67
N ALA A 93 1.20 0.52 16.74
CA ALA A 93 2.25 0.46 17.76
C ALA A 93 2.27 -0.86 18.57
N ARG A 94 1.12 -1.57 18.67
CA ARG A 94 0.92 -2.70 19.60
C ARG A 94 0.65 -4.04 18.94
N SER A 95 0.41 -4.07 17.63
CA SER A 95 0.02 -5.28 16.91
C SER A 95 1.16 -5.94 16.13
N GLY A 96 2.25 -5.20 15.87
CA GLY A 96 3.35 -5.65 15.02
C GLY A 96 3.23 -5.17 13.56
N ALA A 97 2.24 -4.31 13.26
CA ALA A 97 2.16 -3.63 11.97
C ALA A 97 3.34 -2.67 11.76
N ASP A 98 3.77 -2.50 10.52
CA ASP A 98 4.90 -1.64 10.15
C ASP A 98 4.51 -0.15 10.07
N GLY A 99 3.21 0.14 10.02
CA GLY A 99 2.71 1.51 9.98
C GLY A 99 1.21 1.62 9.74
N VAL A 100 0.79 2.82 9.34
CA VAL A 100 -0.61 3.15 9.06
C VAL A 100 -0.80 3.73 7.67
N HIS A 101 -2.01 3.57 7.16
CA HIS A 101 -2.54 4.32 6.02
C HIS A 101 -3.69 5.21 6.52
N VAL A 102 -3.61 6.52 6.26
CA VAL A 102 -4.60 7.49 6.69
C VAL A 102 -5.35 8.04 5.47
N GLU A 103 -6.65 8.24 5.59
CA GLU A 103 -7.47 8.83 4.55
C GLU A 103 -7.65 10.33 4.79
N GLY A 104 -7.09 11.16 3.88
CA GLY A 104 -7.17 12.62 3.92
C GLY A 104 -6.24 13.29 4.94
N LEU A 105 -6.23 14.62 4.93
CA LEU A 105 -5.32 15.49 5.68
C LEU A 105 -5.94 16.02 7.00
N GLY A 106 -6.73 15.20 7.68
CA GLY A 106 -7.42 15.56 8.91
C GLY A 106 -6.59 15.38 10.19
N GLU A 107 -7.27 15.33 11.33
CA GLU A 107 -6.64 15.16 12.65
C GLU A 107 -5.89 13.83 12.77
N ASN A 108 -6.42 12.74 12.19
CA ASN A 108 -5.77 11.43 12.18
C ASN A 108 -4.42 11.47 11.46
N PHE A 109 -4.31 12.26 10.38
CA PHE A 109 -3.07 12.44 9.65
C PHE A 109 -1.99 13.10 10.51
N SER A 110 -2.30 14.22 11.15
CA SER A 110 -1.36 14.92 12.05
C SER A 110 -0.95 14.04 13.22
N ALA A 111 -1.92 13.35 13.85
CA ALA A 111 -1.65 12.43 14.95
C ALA A 111 -0.76 11.24 14.54
N ALA A 112 -0.93 10.72 13.31
CA ALA A 112 -0.08 9.65 12.79
C ALA A 112 1.37 10.10 12.61
N LEU A 113 1.59 11.28 12.02
CA LEU A 113 2.93 11.85 11.88
C LEU A 113 3.61 12.07 13.22
N GLU A 114 2.91 12.67 14.18
CA GLU A 114 3.46 12.97 15.51
C GLU A 114 3.81 11.70 16.33
N SER A 115 2.99 10.64 16.20
CA SER A 115 3.12 9.46 17.07
C SER A 115 3.94 8.31 16.47
N LEU A 116 4.07 8.24 15.15
CA LEU A 116 4.67 7.09 14.47
C LEU A 116 5.97 7.41 13.76
N LYS A 117 6.20 8.67 13.37
CA LYS A 117 7.46 9.02 12.70
C LYS A 117 8.57 9.26 13.72
N PRO A 118 9.85 8.93 13.38
CA PRO A 118 10.29 8.29 12.14
C PRO A 118 10.28 6.74 12.18
N GLU A 119 9.77 6.11 13.25
CA GLU A 119 9.95 4.67 13.48
C GLU A 119 9.03 3.80 12.64
N ARG A 120 7.91 4.35 12.13
CA ARG A 120 6.90 3.58 11.39
C ARG A 120 6.45 4.30 10.13
N ILE A 121 5.94 3.52 9.20
CA ILE A 121 5.42 4.00 7.92
C ILE A 121 4.12 4.77 8.15
N VAL A 122 4.03 5.97 7.58
CA VAL A 122 2.81 6.77 7.51
C VAL A 122 2.52 7.08 6.04
N GLY A 123 1.47 6.48 5.50
CA GLY A 123 0.97 6.78 4.18
C GLY A 123 -0.34 7.53 4.22
N VAL A 124 -0.65 8.28 3.16
CA VAL A 124 -1.90 9.04 3.06
C VAL A 124 -2.57 8.85 1.71
N GLY A 125 -3.89 8.66 1.72
CA GLY A 125 -4.74 8.52 0.54
C GLY A 125 -5.92 9.49 0.53
N THR A 126 -6.89 9.24 -0.33
CA THR A 126 -8.07 10.08 -0.52
C THR A 126 -7.72 11.52 -0.87
N LEU A 127 -6.68 11.68 -1.72
CA LEU A 127 -6.21 12.97 -2.22
C LEU A 127 -6.89 13.25 -3.57
N SER A 128 -7.88 14.14 -3.55
CA SER A 128 -8.79 14.36 -4.69
C SER A 128 -8.22 15.31 -5.75
N ASN A 129 -7.16 16.06 -5.41
CA ASN A 129 -6.60 17.09 -6.28
C ASN A 129 -5.11 17.34 -5.99
N ARG A 130 -4.48 18.09 -6.88
CA ARG A 130 -3.04 18.41 -6.80
C ARG A 130 -2.66 19.22 -5.56
N ASP A 131 -3.52 20.12 -5.10
CA ASP A 131 -3.23 20.96 -3.93
C ASP A 131 -3.17 20.10 -2.64
N GLU A 132 -4.08 19.14 -2.50
CA GLU A 132 -4.04 18.17 -1.39
C GLU A 132 -2.80 17.29 -1.47
N ALA A 133 -2.45 16.80 -2.66
CA ALA A 133 -1.23 16.01 -2.85
C ALA A 133 0.03 16.80 -2.48
N MET A 134 0.15 18.07 -2.91
CA MET A 134 1.29 18.92 -2.55
C MET A 134 1.37 19.14 -1.03
N ARG A 135 0.24 19.46 -0.39
CA ARG A 135 0.20 19.62 1.08
C ARG A 135 0.59 18.35 1.83
N ALA A 136 0.17 17.18 1.33
CA ALA A 136 0.59 15.89 1.88
C ALA A 136 2.11 15.69 1.72
N GLY A 137 2.64 15.96 0.54
CA GLY A 137 4.06 15.77 0.21
C GLY A 137 5.02 16.75 0.89
N GLU A 138 4.53 17.89 1.39
CA GLU A 138 5.29 18.81 2.25
C GLU A 138 5.44 18.30 3.68
N SER A 139 4.71 17.24 4.04
CA SER A 139 4.79 16.59 5.34
C SER A 139 5.78 15.42 5.32
N ASP A 140 6.13 14.89 6.49
CA ASP A 140 7.05 13.74 6.63
C ASP A 140 6.34 12.40 6.41
N VAL A 141 5.64 12.26 5.25
CA VAL A 141 4.97 11.01 4.85
C VAL A 141 5.91 10.09 4.07
N ASP A 142 5.69 8.78 4.14
CA ASP A 142 6.47 7.81 3.40
C ASP A 142 5.93 7.58 1.98
N TYR A 143 4.63 7.77 1.76
CA TYR A 143 4.02 7.68 0.44
C TYR A 143 2.65 8.39 0.36
N LEU A 144 2.28 8.77 -0.87
CA LEU A 144 0.92 9.20 -1.21
C LEU A 144 0.21 8.10 -1.99
N MET A 145 -1.11 7.97 -1.79
CA MET A 145 -1.93 7.05 -2.57
C MET A 145 -2.97 7.82 -3.38
N PHE A 146 -3.00 7.56 -4.69
CA PHE A 146 -3.98 8.07 -5.63
C PHE A 146 -4.97 6.96 -6.00
N GLY A 147 -6.25 7.25 -5.86
CA GLY A 147 -7.36 6.31 -5.99
C GLY A 147 -7.92 5.90 -4.64
N ALA A 148 -9.23 5.64 -4.63
CA ALA A 148 -9.95 5.22 -3.43
C ALA A 148 -9.65 3.76 -3.08
N LEU A 149 -9.82 3.41 -1.80
CA LEU A 149 -9.68 2.03 -1.32
C LEU A 149 -10.81 1.10 -1.83
N ASP A 150 -11.98 1.67 -2.10
CA ASP A 150 -13.13 0.96 -2.64
C ASP A 150 -13.41 1.34 -4.10
N PRO A 151 -13.89 0.41 -4.94
CA PRO A 151 -14.12 0.65 -6.34
C PRO A 151 -15.23 1.68 -6.59
N GLY A 152 -15.11 2.45 -7.68
CA GLY A 152 -16.14 3.33 -8.19
C GLY A 152 -16.17 4.75 -7.62
N ALA A 153 -15.33 5.09 -6.67
CA ALA A 153 -15.21 6.46 -6.15
C ALA A 153 -14.43 7.37 -7.10
N ASP A 154 -13.36 6.83 -7.73
CA ASP A 154 -12.50 7.55 -8.66
C ASP A 154 -12.52 6.92 -10.06
N SER A 155 -12.28 7.73 -11.08
CA SER A 155 -12.07 7.19 -12.42
C SER A 155 -10.60 6.76 -12.61
N ALA A 156 -10.37 5.63 -13.28
CA ALA A 156 -9.03 5.16 -13.60
C ALA A 156 -8.17 6.21 -14.34
N ALA A 157 -8.79 7.03 -15.19
CA ALA A 157 -8.12 8.12 -15.90
C ALA A 157 -7.66 9.23 -14.95
N ALA A 158 -8.44 9.56 -13.91
CA ALA A 158 -8.05 10.56 -12.91
C ALA A 158 -6.90 10.06 -12.04
N VAL A 159 -6.96 8.80 -11.60
CA VAL A 159 -5.87 8.15 -10.84
C VAL A 159 -4.57 8.15 -11.65
N LEU A 160 -4.64 7.72 -12.92
CA LEU A 160 -3.48 7.71 -13.83
C LEU A 160 -2.89 9.11 -14.01
N ALA A 161 -3.73 10.13 -14.22
CA ALA A 161 -3.27 11.49 -14.43
C ALA A 161 -2.60 12.11 -13.19
N LEU A 162 -3.11 11.82 -11.98
CA LEU A 162 -2.50 12.27 -10.73
C LEU A 162 -1.20 11.54 -10.44
N ALA A 163 -1.17 10.22 -10.61
CA ALA A 163 0.03 9.41 -10.37
C ALA A 163 1.17 9.81 -11.33
N ALA A 164 0.89 9.93 -12.62
CA ALA A 164 1.90 10.32 -13.61
C ALA A 164 2.44 11.75 -13.35
N TRP A 165 1.55 12.69 -13.03
CA TRP A 165 1.96 14.05 -12.68
C TRP A 165 2.85 14.08 -11.43
N TRP A 166 2.48 13.30 -10.39
CA TRP A 166 3.23 13.25 -9.14
C TRP A 166 4.60 12.61 -9.33
N ALA A 167 4.66 11.45 -9.96
CA ALA A 167 5.88 10.69 -10.18
C ALA A 167 6.93 11.47 -10.99
N GLU A 168 6.50 12.34 -11.92
CA GLU A 168 7.38 13.18 -12.72
C GLU A 168 8.01 14.31 -11.93
N LEU A 169 7.31 14.89 -10.94
CA LEU A 169 7.70 16.16 -10.31
C LEU A 169 8.17 16.04 -8.87
N PHE A 170 7.84 14.94 -8.16
CA PHE A 170 8.08 14.84 -6.72
C PHE A 170 8.86 13.59 -6.35
N ASN A 171 9.59 13.67 -5.22
CA ASN A 171 10.44 12.59 -4.73
C ASN A 171 9.72 11.65 -3.73
N VAL A 172 8.64 12.10 -3.09
CA VAL A 172 7.86 11.23 -2.20
C VAL A 172 7.19 10.15 -3.04
N PRO A 173 7.41 8.86 -2.75
CA PRO A 173 6.83 7.77 -3.53
C PRO A 173 5.31 7.84 -3.62
N CYS A 174 4.75 7.37 -4.73
CA CYS A 174 3.31 7.29 -4.86
C CYS A 174 2.83 5.88 -5.19
N VAL A 175 1.61 5.61 -4.76
CA VAL A 175 0.85 4.39 -5.00
C VAL A 175 -0.35 4.74 -5.88
N ALA A 176 -0.51 4.04 -7.01
CA ALA A 176 -1.66 4.19 -7.90
C ALA A 176 -2.58 2.97 -7.78
N VAL A 177 -3.87 3.19 -7.43
CA VAL A 177 -4.81 2.11 -7.16
C VAL A 177 -5.49 1.63 -8.45
N ALA A 178 -5.40 0.32 -8.71
CA ALA A 178 -6.16 -0.39 -9.73
C ALA A 178 -7.28 -1.20 -9.08
N HIS A 179 -8.48 -1.11 -9.61
CA HIS A 179 -9.62 -1.96 -9.24
C HIS A 179 -9.90 -3.06 -10.26
N ARG A 180 -9.33 -2.94 -11.47
CA ARG A 180 -9.53 -3.88 -12.57
C ARG A 180 -8.20 -4.25 -13.23
N PRO A 181 -8.05 -5.49 -13.70
CA PRO A 181 -6.81 -5.95 -14.33
C PRO A 181 -6.33 -5.13 -15.53
N GLU A 182 -7.26 -4.56 -16.31
CA GLU A 182 -6.96 -3.73 -17.46
C GLU A 182 -6.35 -2.36 -17.12
N GLU A 183 -6.45 -1.91 -15.88
CA GLU A 183 -5.89 -0.64 -15.40
C GLU A 183 -4.40 -0.76 -15.06
N VAL A 184 -3.94 -1.97 -14.71
CA VAL A 184 -2.60 -2.21 -14.15
C VAL A 184 -1.49 -1.80 -15.12
N ASP A 185 -1.62 -2.12 -16.40
CA ASP A 185 -0.58 -1.83 -17.40
C ASP A 185 -0.34 -0.32 -17.57
N ALA A 186 -1.41 0.47 -17.63
CA ALA A 186 -1.32 1.93 -17.74
C ALA A 186 -0.73 2.55 -16.46
N LEU A 187 -1.11 2.05 -15.27
CA LEU A 187 -0.58 2.53 -14.00
C LEU A 187 0.88 2.14 -13.80
N ALA A 188 1.30 0.95 -14.25
CA ALA A 188 2.71 0.54 -14.21
C ALA A 188 3.62 1.46 -15.04
N ARG A 189 3.09 2.07 -16.12
CA ARG A 189 3.81 3.02 -16.99
C ARG A 189 3.70 4.48 -16.52
N SER A 190 2.95 4.75 -15.46
CA SER A 190 2.76 6.12 -14.95
C SER A 190 3.99 6.72 -14.29
N GLY A 191 4.98 5.90 -13.93
CA GLY A 191 6.12 6.29 -13.12
C GLY A 191 5.86 6.17 -11.61
N ALA A 192 4.66 5.75 -11.19
CA ALA A 192 4.38 5.45 -9.77
C ALA A 192 5.25 4.29 -9.29
N GLU A 193 5.81 4.41 -8.09
CA GLU A 193 6.66 3.38 -7.49
C GLU A 193 5.88 2.13 -7.08
N PHE A 194 4.56 2.27 -6.87
CA PHE A 194 3.71 1.16 -6.49
C PHE A 194 2.39 1.17 -7.24
N VAL A 195 1.96 -0.03 -7.67
CA VAL A 195 0.61 -0.25 -8.18
C VAL A 195 -0.16 -1.07 -7.15
N ALA A 196 -1.21 -0.48 -6.58
CA ALA A 196 -2.06 -1.15 -5.62
C ALA A 196 -3.16 -1.94 -6.33
N LEU A 197 -3.30 -3.21 -5.97
CA LEU A 197 -4.40 -4.06 -6.35
C LEU A 197 -5.51 -3.93 -5.32
N GLY A 198 -6.64 -3.37 -5.71
CA GLY A 198 -7.81 -3.17 -4.86
C GLY A 198 -8.48 -4.49 -4.42
N PRO A 199 -9.48 -4.41 -3.53
CA PRO A 199 -10.11 -5.59 -2.95
C PRO A 199 -10.78 -6.51 -3.99
N ASP A 200 -11.16 -5.99 -5.15
CA ASP A 200 -11.80 -6.76 -6.22
C ASP A 200 -10.90 -7.87 -6.80
N PHE A 201 -9.58 -7.70 -6.74
CA PHE A 201 -8.63 -8.72 -7.17
C PHE A 201 -8.71 -10.00 -6.32
N PHE A 202 -9.16 -9.91 -5.07
CA PHE A 202 -9.40 -11.08 -4.23
C PHE A 202 -10.63 -11.91 -4.66
N ALA A 203 -11.51 -11.32 -5.47
CA ALA A 203 -12.69 -11.98 -6.04
C ALA A 203 -12.47 -12.54 -7.46
N ASP A 204 -11.23 -12.50 -7.99
CA ASP A 204 -10.92 -13.08 -9.31
C ASP A 204 -11.29 -14.56 -9.36
N ALA A 205 -12.05 -14.97 -10.37
CA ALA A 205 -12.54 -16.34 -10.51
C ALA A 205 -11.41 -17.39 -10.64
N ARG A 206 -10.21 -16.97 -11.04
CA ARG A 206 -9.01 -17.81 -11.13
C ARG A 206 -8.23 -17.86 -9.80
N GLY A 207 -8.65 -17.07 -8.80
CA GLY A 207 -8.01 -16.86 -7.52
C GLY A 207 -6.98 -15.74 -7.53
N ILE A 208 -6.72 -15.17 -6.33
CA ILE A 208 -5.83 -14.01 -6.13
C ILE A 208 -4.42 -14.24 -6.68
N ALA A 209 -3.87 -15.46 -6.59
CA ALA A 209 -2.53 -15.75 -7.11
C ALA A 209 -2.44 -15.52 -8.63
N ALA A 210 -3.47 -15.90 -9.39
CA ALA A 210 -3.51 -15.67 -10.83
C ALA A 210 -3.64 -14.18 -11.16
N ALA A 211 -4.44 -13.44 -10.40
CA ALA A 211 -4.58 -11.99 -10.55
C ALA A 211 -3.26 -11.25 -10.25
N VAL A 212 -2.58 -11.62 -9.17
CA VAL A 212 -1.27 -11.05 -8.79
C VAL A 212 -0.21 -11.39 -9.84
N ALA A 213 -0.14 -12.63 -10.32
CA ALA A 213 0.82 -13.03 -11.38
C ALA A 213 0.58 -12.26 -12.68
N GLN A 214 -0.67 -12.02 -13.05
CA GLN A 214 -1.03 -11.20 -14.22
C GLN A 214 -0.59 -9.74 -14.03
N ALA A 215 -0.82 -9.16 -12.86
CA ALA A 215 -0.39 -7.82 -12.52
C ALA A 215 1.14 -7.71 -12.54
N GLN A 216 1.84 -8.66 -11.92
CA GLN A 216 3.31 -8.71 -11.93
C GLN A 216 3.87 -8.73 -13.36
N ALA A 217 3.28 -9.55 -14.24
CA ALA A 217 3.69 -9.59 -15.65
C ALA A 217 3.46 -8.26 -16.39
N ALA A 218 2.48 -7.45 -15.97
CA ALA A 218 2.29 -6.10 -16.50
C ALA A 218 3.38 -5.14 -16.04
N LEU A 219 3.76 -5.19 -14.75
CA LEU A 219 4.87 -4.42 -14.20
C LEU A 219 6.21 -4.78 -14.89
N ASP A 220 6.47 -6.07 -15.09
CA ASP A 220 7.68 -6.57 -15.75
C ASP A 220 7.79 -6.08 -17.21
N ARG A 221 6.65 -5.99 -17.93
CA ARG A 221 6.63 -5.42 -19.29
C ARG A 221 6.89 -3.91 -19.29
N ALA A 222 6.30 -3.18 -18.35
CA ALA A 222 6.49 -1.74 -18.25
C ALA A 222 7.97 -1.38 -18.00
N GLU A 223 8.66 -2.16 -17.16
CA GLU A 223 10.09 -2.04 -16.90
C GLU A 223 10.93 -2.30 -18.17
N ALA A 224 10.60 -3.33 -18.93
CA ALA A 224 11.37 -3.71 -20.13
C ALA A 224 11.26 -2.69 -21.27
N GLU A 225 10.27 -1.81 -21.24
CA GLU A 225 9.98 -0.81 -22.27
C GLU A 225 10.40 0.61 -21.87
N ALA A 226 10.86 0.83 -20.62
CA ALA A 226 11.31 2.11 -20.08
C ALA A 226 12.80 2.38 -20.40
#